data_702eda307809237ae21ed9950497b50b
#
_entry.id   702eda307809237ae21ed9950497b50b
#
_cell.length_a   1.000
_cell.length_b   1.000
_cell.length_c   1.000
_cell.angle_alpha   90.00
_cell.angle_beta   90.00
_cell.angle_gamma   90.00
#
_symmetry.space_group_name_H-M   'P 1'
#
loop_
_entity.id
_entity.type
_entity.pdbx_description
1 polymer ?
#
loop_
_entity_poly.entity_id
_entity_poly.type
_entity_poly.pdbx_seq_one_letter_code
_entity_poly.pdbx_strand_id
1 'polypeptide(L)'
;MRLLLATSDHQLHTTLARLLHRANYLFDSVTTAADTLAYAETGEYDGLLLDNTLAENDSLAIIAQLRQEHIATPALLFAESSRPAIITALDAGADDCLTKPFTNAELLAHLRAILRRRPTYTPDLLSAYGLTLDRTACTLHHADRSCRLSGKEYQILEMLLTTPDVILPTDKLIAHIWGWDSNISMNTLWVHISNLRKKLSQLQAPATIRFVHSAGYVLQGTTQPEQSSNQ
;
A
#
# COMPACT_ATOMS: atom_id res chain seq x y z
N MET A 1 0.47 -0.77 -0.97
CA MET A 1 0.02 0.08 0.16
C MET A 1 0.03 -0.74 1.43
N ARG A 2 0.61 -0.20 2.50
CA ARG A 2 0.72 -0.85 3.81
C ARG A 2 -0.18 -0.15 4.82
N LEU A 3 -0.98 -0.89 5.55
CA LEU A 3 -1.96 -0.38 6.51
C LEU A 3 -1.59 -0.81 7.92
N LEU A 4 -1.94 -0.03 8.92
CA LEU A 4 -1.92 -0.45 10.32
C LEU A 4 -3.36 -0.68 10.77
N LEU A 5 -3.66 -1.90 11.20
CA LEU A 5 -4.96 -2.28 11.76
C LEU A 5 -4.87 -2.36 13.28
N ALA A 6 -5.55 -1.49 13.96
CA ALA A 6 -5.61 -1.44 15.42
C ALA A 6 -6.99 -1.85 15.91
N THR A 7 -7.10 -3.04 16.49
CA THR A 7 -8.34 -3.58 17.08
C THR A 7 -8.04 -4.63 18.12
N SER A 8 -8.77 -4.65 19.22
CA SER A 8 -8.75 -5.72 20.21
C SER A 8 -9.82 -6.80 19.95
N ASP A 9 -10.73 -6.55 19.00
CA ASP A 9 -11.74 -7.53 18.59
C ASP A 9 -11.15 -8.56 17.62
N HIS A 10 -10.94 -9.78 18.12
CA HIS A 10 -10.38 -10.89 17.35
C HIS A 10 -11.26 -11.30 16.14
N GLN A 11 -12.59 -11.17 16.25
CA GLN A 11 -13.51 -11.54 15.17
C GLN A 11 -13.46 -10.51 14.03
N LEU A 12 -13.45 -9.24 14.39
CA LEU A 12 -13.26 -8.13 13.45
C LEU A 12 -11.90 -8.23 12.78
N HIS A 13 -10.82 -8.45 13.56
CA HIS A 13 -9.47 -8.67 13.04
C HIS A 13 -9.44 -9.77 11.96
N THR A 14 -9.97 -10.96 12.28
CA THR A 14 -9.97 -12.09 11.35
C THR A 14 -10.72 -11.79 10.05
N THR A 15 -11.83 -11.05 10.16
CA THR A 15 -12.63 -10.65 8.99
C THR A 15 -11.89 -9.65 8.13
N LEU A 16 -11.33 -8.61 8.74
CA LEU A 16 -10.58 -7.56 8.06
C LEU A 16 -9.28 -8.10 7.44
N ALA A 17 -8.56 -8.95 8.15
CA ALA A 17 -7.35 -9.58 7.65
C ALA A 17 -7.59 -10.32 6.32
N ARG A 18 -8.64 -11.13 6.26
CA ARG A 18 -9.03 -11.83 5.02
C ARG A 18 -9.43 -10.87 3.90
N LEU A 19 -10.15 -9.81 4.22
CA LEU A 19 -10.58 -8.81 3.24
C LEU A 19 -9.40 -8.03 2.68
N LEU A 20 -8.55 -7.48 3.55
CA LEU A 20 -7.39 -6.68 3.17
C LEU A 20 -6.40 -7.51 2.33
N HIS A 21 -6.16 -8.76 2.73
CA HIS A 21 -5.32 -9.67 1.94
C HIS A 21 -5.90 -9.93 0.53
N ARG A 22 -7.22 -10.16 0.41
CA ARG A 22 -7.90 -10.34 -0.88
C ARG A 22 -7.84 -9.08 -1.75
N ALA A 23 -7.86 -7.91 -1.11
CA ALA A 23 -7.77 -6.61 -1.78
C ALA A 23 -6.31 -6.17 -2.04
N ASN A 24 -5.32 -7.06 -1.82
CA ASN A 24 -3.89 -6.83 -2.00
C ASN A 24 -3.29 -5.69 -1.16
N TYR A 25 -3.89 -5.39 -0.01
CA TYR A 25 -3.26 -4.54 1.00
C TYR A 25 -2.30 -5.36 1.86
N LEU A 26 -1.13 -4.80 2.15
CA LEU A 26 -0.30 -5.23 3.26
C LEU A 26 -0.82 -4.60 4.52
N PHE A 27 -0.76 -5.30 5.61
CA PHE A 27 -1.11 -4.70 6.90
C PHE A 27 -0.35 -5.38 8.04
N ASP A 28 -0.09 -4.59 9.06
CA ASP A 28 0.29 -5.07 10.38
C ASP A 28 -0.89 -4.87 11.31
N SER A 29 -0.97 -5.64 12.38
CA SER A 29 -2.06 -5.53 13.35
C SER A 29 -1.52 -5.36 14.76
N VAL A 30 -2.14 -4.47 15.51
CA VAL A 30 -1.85 -4.17 16.91
C VAL A 30 -3.14 -4.17 17.71
N THR A 31 -3.02 -4.43 19.02
CA THR A 31 -4.18 -4.56 19.91
C THR A 31 -4.20 -3.51 21.02
N THR A 32 -3.13 -2.72 21.16
CA THR A 32 -2.99 -1.70 22.21
C THR A 32 -2.83 -0.31 21.63
N ALA A 33 -3.19 0.70 22.41
CA ALA A 33 -2.99 2.10 22.04
C ALA A 33 -1.48 2.45 21.92
N ALA A 34 -0.66 1.95 22.84
CA ALA A 34 0.78 2.20 22.87
C ALA A 34 1.45 1.67 21.59
N ASP A 35 1.13 0.43 21.19
CA ASP A 35 1.65 -0.14 19.94
C ASP A 35 1.13 0.63 18.73
N THR A 36 -0.15 1.06 18.75
CA THR A 36 -0.73 1.83 17.65
C THR A 36 0.06 3.12 17.41
N LEU A 37 0.38 3.86 18.47
CA LEU A 37 1.18 5.09 18.38
C LEU A 37 2.60 4.78 17.90
N ALA A 38 3.30 3.85 18.56
CA ALA A 38 4.67 3.49 18.22
C ALA A 38 4.82 3.07 16.74
N TYR A 39 3.88 2.28 16.23
CA TYR A 39 3.91 1.85 14.82
C TYR A 39 3.54 2.98 13.86
N ALA A 40 2.56 3.83 14.21
CA ALA A 40 2.16 4.96 13.38
C ALA A 40 3.28 6.01 13.24
N GLU A 41 4.08 6.22 14.29
CA GLU A 41 5.23 7.13 14.31
C GLU A 41 6.34 6.73 13.34
N THR A 42 6.46 5.46 12.98
CA THR A 42 7.46 5.01 12.00
C THR A 42 7.30 5.65 10.62
N GLY A 43 6.11 6.19 10.32
CA GLY A 43 5.80 6.80 9.03
C GLY A 43 5.68 5.83 7.86
N GLU A 44 5.70 4.51 8.10
CA GLU A 44 5.74 3.48 7.07
C GLU A 44 4.37 3.05 6.56
N TYR A 45 3.31 3.55 7.18
CA TYR A 45 1.94 3.19 6.84
C TYR A 45 1.30 4.22 5.92
N ASP A 46 0.59 3.69 4.92
CA ASP A 46 -0.21 4.49 3.99
C ASP A 46 -1.56 4.90 4.57
N GLY A 47 -2.05 4.16 5.57
CA GLY A 47 -3.31 4.44 6.25
C GLY A 47 -3.45 3.66 7.54
N LEU A 48 -4.24 4.21 8.46
CA LEU A 48 -4.57 3.61 9.75
C LEU A 48 -6.04 3.17 9.75
N LEU A 49 -6.32 1.97 10.23
CA LEU A 49 -7.65 1.45 10.49
C LEU A 49 -7.77 1.28 12.00
N LEU A 50 -8.55 2.13 12.64
CA LEU A 50 -8.66 2.20 14.09
C LEU A 50 -10.04 1.76 14.55
N ASP A 51 -10.10 0.77 15.42
CA ASP A 51 -11.34 0.35 16.04
C ASP A 51 -11.57 1.11 17.34
N ASN A 52 -12.80 1.53 17.61
CA ASN A 52 -13.16 2.19 18.87
C ASN A 52 -13.12 1.26 20.10
N THR A 53 -12.94 -0.04 19.91
CA THR A 53 -12.84 -1.03 21.01
C THR A 53 -11.41 -1.31 21.45
N LEU A 54 -10.43 -0.46 21.10
CA LEU A 54 -9.05 -0.61 21.59
C LEU A 54 -9.02 -0.52 23.13
N ALA A 55 -8.44 -1.54 23.76
CA ALA A 55 -8.33 -1.59 25.21
C ALA A 55 -7.49 -0.39 25.73
N GLU A 56 -7.94 0.21 26.84
CA GLU A 56 -7.26 1.21 27.67
C GLU A 56 -7.21 2.65 27.16
N ASN A 57 -7.40 2.96 25.86
CA ASN A 57 -7.50 4.33 25.38
C ASN A 57 -8.52 4.44 24.25
N ASP A 58 -9.29 5.52 24.30
CA ASP A 58 -10.19 5.90 23.25
C ASP A 58 -9.38 6.12 21.95
N SER A 59 -9.76 5.44 20.87
CA SER A 59 -9.17 5.63 19.54
C SER A 59 -9.19 7.10 19.09
N LEU A 60 -10.08 7.91 19.63
CA LEU A 60 -10.12 9.36 19.45
C LEU A 60 -8.89 10.03 20.06
N ALA A 61 -8.47 9.60 21.25
CA ALA A 61 -7.27 10.14 21.91
C ALA A 61 -6.01 9.79 21.10
N ILE A 62 -5.94 8.56 20.53
CA ILE A 62 -4.85 8.15 19.65
C ILE A 62 -4.78 9.07 18.42
N ILE A 63 -5.92 9.30 17.74
CA ILE A 63 -5.96 10.18 16.57
C ILE A 63 -5.52 11.60 16.96
N ALA A 64 -6.07 12.16 18.04
CA ALA A 64 -5.72 13.50 18.50
C ALA A 64 -4.21 13.64 18.80
N GLN A 65 -3.62 12.63 19.45
CA GLN A 65 -2.19 12.60 19.73
C GLN A 65 -1.37 12.54 18.44
N LEU A 66 -1.70 11.65 17.49
CA LEU A 66 -1.02 11.57 16.19
C LEU A 66 -1.04 12.92 15.45
N ARG A 67 -2.16 13.64 15.51
CA ARG A 67 -2.28 14.97 14.88
C ARG A 67 -1.47 16.04 15.60
N GLN A 68 -1.38 16.00 16.94
CA GLN A 68 -0.50 16.87 17.72
C GLN A 68 0.97 16.65 17.38
N GLU A 69 1.37 15.42 17.11
CA GLU A 69 2.72 15.03 16.69
C GLU A 69 2.96 15.24 15.18
N HIS A 70 2.03 15.93 14.50
CA HIS A 70 2.10 16.20 13.05
C HIS A 70 2.14 14.96 12.14
N ILE A 71 1.67 13.83 12.63
CA ILE A 71 1.53 12.61 11.85
C ILE A 71 0.25 12.71 11.01
N ALA A 72 0.43 12.93 9.71
CA ALA A 72 -0.65 13.13 8.75
C ALA A 72 -1.13 11.85 8.07
N THR A 73 -0.74 10.66 8.56
CA THR A 73 -1.19 9.39 7.99
C THR A 73 -2.72 9.31 8.03
N PRO A 74 -3.40 9.05 6.89
CA PRO A 74 -4.84 8.97 6.83
C PRO A 74 -5.39 7.92 7.79
N ALA A 75 -6.41 8.27 8.55
CA ALA A 75 -7.03 7.41 9.57
C ALA A 75 -8.52 7.20 9.30
N LEU A 76 -8.94 5.93 9.19
CA LEU A 76 -10.33 5.49 9.16
C LEU A 76 -10.70 4.92 10.51
N LEU A 77 -11.68 5.54 11.17
CA LEU A 77 -12.18 5.04 12.45
C LEU A 77 -13.42 4.16 12.25
N PHE A 78 -13.44 3.00 12.90
CA PHE A 78 -14.65 2.19 13.04
C PHE A 78 -15.40 2.61 14.29
N ALA A 79 -16.60 3.17 14.13
CA ALA A 79 -17.40 3.67 15.23
C ALA A 79 -18.74 2.96 15.33
N GLU A 80 -19.37 3.08 16.48
CA GLU A 80 -20.78 2.69 16.63
C GLU A 80 -21.71 3.66 15.88
N SER A 81 -22.89 3.17 15.51
CA SER A 81 -23.86 3.90 14.68
C SER A 81 -24.56 5.02 15.47
N SER A 82 -23.82 6.05 15.83
CA SER A 82 -24.41 7.26 16.40
C SER A 82 -23.85 8.52 15.72
N ARG A 83 -24.73 9.49 15.40
CA ARG A 83 -24.28 10.76 14.79
C ARG A 83 -23.27 11.52 15.66
N PRO A 84 -23.42 11.62 16.99
CA PRO A 84 -22.43 12.27 17.83
C PRO A 84 -21.04 11.62 17.72
N ALA A 85 -20.96 10.28 17.70
CA ALA A 85 -19.68 9.57 17.59
C ALA A 85 -18.95 9.88 16.30
N ILE A 86 -19.66 9.99 15.17
CA ILE A 86 -19.06 10.35 13.87
C ILE A 86 -18.49 11.76 13.90
N ILE A 87 -19.25 12.74 14.41
CA ILE A 87 -18.79 14.13 14.51
C ILE A 87 -17.55 14.21 15.39
N THR A 88 -17.58 13.59 16.57
CA THR A 88 -16.44 13.59 17.49
C THR A 88 -15.19 12.94 16.86
N ALA A 89 -15.36 11.88 16.08
CA ALA A 89 -14.26 11.23 15.38
C ALA A 89 -13.60 12.16 14.35
N LEU A 90 -14.39 12.83 13.55
CA LEU A 90 -13.89 13.78 12.54
C LEU A 90 -13.25 15.01 13.19
N ASP A 91 -13.85 15.55 14.26
CA ASP A 91 -13.29 16.66 15.01
C ASP A 91 -11.97 16.31 15.71
N ALA A 92 -11.80 15.06 16.13
CA ALA A 92 -10.54 14.56 16.68
C ALA A 92 -9.42 14.42 15.61
N GLY A 93 -9.77 14.52 14.32
CA GLY A 93 -8.81 14.49 13.21
C GLY A 93 -8.79 13.18 12.43
N ALA A 94 -9.82 12.33 12.55
CA ALA A 94 -10.02 11.22 11.63
C ALA A 94 -10.31 11.73 10.22
N ASP A 95 -9.78 11.10 9.19
CA ASP A 95 -10.06 11.47 7.80
C ASP A 95 -11.41 10.97 7.33
N ASP A 96 -11.89 9.89 7.94
CA ASP A 96 -13.21 9.33 7.68
C ASP A 96 -13.65 8.42 8.83
N CYS A 97 -14.94 8.11 8.89
CA CYS A 97 -15.53 7.27 9.92
C CYS A 97 -16.52 6.29 9.29
N LEU A 98 -16.35 4.99 9.59
CA LEU A 98 -17.20 3.93 9.10
C LEU A 98 -17.99 3.32 10.28
N THR A 99 -19.32 3.36 10.19
CA THR A 99 -20.19 2.87 11.27
C THR A 99 -20.42 1.37 11.19
N LYS A 100 -20.34 0.70 12.33
CA LYS A 100 -20.68 -0.72 12.47
C LYS A 100 -22.21 -0.91 12.57
N PRO A 101 -22.81 -1.93 11.92
CA PRO A 101 -22.17 -2.88 11.02
C PRO A 101 -21.95 -2.31 9.60
N PHE A 102 -20.88 -2.71 8.94
CA PHE A 102 -20.55 -2.31 7.58
C PHE A 102 -20.29 -3.50 6.66
N THR A 103 -20.45 -3.29 5.37
CA THR A 103 -20.14 -4.30 4.36
C THR A 103 -18.68 -4.20 3.92
N ASN A 104 -18.17 -5.31 3.36
CA ASN A 104 -16.82 -5.32 2.78
C ASN A 104 -16.65 -4.27 1.65
N ALA A 105 -17.70 -4.04 0.87
CA ALA A 105 -17.67 -3.08 -0.22
C ALA A 105 -17.57 -1.63 0.31
N GLU A 106 -18.29 -1.30 1.37
CA GLU A 106 -18.24 0.00 2.04
C GLU A 106 -16.84 0.26 2.60
N LEU A 107 -16.29 -0.69 3.38
CA LEU A 107 -14.93 -0.54 3.92
C LEU A 107 -13.91 -0.25 2.82
N LEU A 108 -13.90 -1.03 1.75
CA LEU A 108 -12.97 -0.83 0.65
C LEU A 108 -13.20 0.50 -0.08
N ALA A 109 -14.44 0.99 -0.16
CA ALA A 109 -14.73 2.30 -0.75
C ALA A 109 -14.19 3.45 0.11
N HIS A 110 -14.45 3.43 1.43
CA HIS A 110 -13.93 4.42 2.38
C HIS A 110 -12.39 4.39 2.41
N LEU A 111 -11.80 3.19 2.47
CA LEU A 111 -10.34 3.04 2.46
C LEU A 111 -9.71 3.66 1.20
N ARG A 112 -10.27 3.38 0.01
CA ARG A 112 -9.82 4.04 -1.23
C ARG A 112 -9.96 5.55 -1.18
N ALA A 113 -11.04 6.06 -0.58
CA ALA A 113 -11.30 7.50 -0.49
C ALA A 113 -10.27 8.23 0.38
N ILE A 114 -9.93 7.69 1.56
CA ILE A 114 -8.95 8.30 2.45
C ILE A 114 -7.53 8.20 1.89
N LEU A 115 -7.18 7.06 1.29
CA LEU A 115 -5.86 6.86 0.70
C LEU A 115 -5.61 7.77 -0.52
N ARG A 116 -6.66 8.18 -1.22
CA ARG A 116 -6.59 9.13 -2.34
C ARG A 116 -6.23 10.56 -1.90
N ARG A 117 -6.52 10.94 -0.66
CA ARG A 117 -6.30 12.31 -0.14
C ARG A 117 -4.85 12.65 0.17
N ARG A 118 -3.91 11.72 0.07
CA ARG A 118 -2.47 12.03 0.24
C ARG A 118 -1.98 13.00 -0.85
N PRO A 119 -1.06 13.94 -0.52
CA PRO A 119 -0.39 14.77 -1.52
C PRO A 119 0.38 13.94 -2.56
N THR A 120 0.77 12.72 -2.21
CA THR A 120 1.25 11.69 -3.12
C THR A 120 0.08 10.84 -3.63
N TYR A 121 -0.98 11.48 -4.16
CA TYR A 121 -2.06 10.78 -4.84
C TYR A 121 -1.44 9.96 -5.98
N THR A 122 -1.33 8.68 -5.74
CA THR A 122 -1.07 7.73 -6.81
C THR A 122 -2.42 7.37 -7.42
N PRO A 123 -2.71 7.78 -8.65
CA PRO A 123 -3.97 7.47 -9.32
C PRO A 123 -4.22 5.95 -9.33
N ASP A 124 -5.48 5.53 -9.44
CA ASP A 124 -5.84 4.10 -9.59
C ASP A 124 -5.08 3.44 -10.76
N LEU A 125 -4.55 4.27 -11.64
CA LEU A 125 -3.66 3.92 -12.74
C LEU A 125 -2.28 4.58 -12.50
N LEU A 126 -1.28 3.78 -12.16
CA LEU A 126 0.12 4.21 -12.16
C LEU A 126 0.71 4.06 -13.56
N SER A 127 1.32 5.11 -14.08
CA SER A 127 1.87 5.07 -15.44
C SER A 127 3.31 5.59 -15.48
N ALA A 128 4.19 4.81 -16.12
CA ALA A 128 5.53 5.21 -16.51
C ALA A 128 5.98 4.39 -17.73
N TYR A 129 6.75 4.99 -18.63
CA TYR A 129 7.29 4.34 -19.84
C TYR A 129 6.20 3.67 -20.70
N GLY A 130 5.01 4.27 -20.82
CA GLY A 130 3.88 3.68 -21.54
C GLY A 130 3.25 2.46 -20.89
N LEU A 131 3.76 2.04 -19.74
CA LEU A 131 3.13 1.06 -18.88
C LEU A 131 2.04 1.71 -18.05
N THR A 132 0.92 1.01 -17.85
CA THR A 132 -0.16 1.44 -16.95
C THR A 132 -0.52 0.27 -16.03
N LEU A 133 -0.37 0.47 -14.75
CA LEU A 133 -0.72 -0.48 -13.70
C LEU A 133 -2.10 -0.13 -13.14
N ASP A 134 -3.09 -0.99 -13.41
CA ASP A 134 -4.42 -0.90 -12.80
C ASP A 134 -4.37 -1.53 -11.40
N ARG A 135 -4.53 -0.69 -10.39
CA ARG A 135 -4.49 -1.09 -8.97
C ARG A 135 -5.68 -1.94 -8.56
N THR A 136 -6.84 -1.69 -9.16
CA THR A 136 -8.08 -2.38 -8.81
C THR A 136 -8.10 -3.79 -9.41
N ALA A 137 -7.67 -3.92 -10.67
CA ALA A 137 -7.65 -5.19 -11.39
C ALA A 137 -6.36 -5.99 -11.16
N CYS A 138 -5.31 -5.40 -10.56
CA CYS A 138 -3.95 -5.96 -10.48
C CYS A 138 -3.44 -6.37 -11.86
N THR A 139 -3.67 -5.52 -12.87
CA THR A 139 -3.34 -5.78 -14.27
C THR A 139 -2.37 -4.74 -14.78
N LEU A 140 -1.33 -5.19 -15.46
CA LEU A 140 -0.38 -4.33 -16.15
C LEU A 140 -0.76 -4.24 -17.62
N HIS A 141 -0.84 -3.02 -18.14
CA HIS A 141 -1.15 -2.72 -19.53
C HIS A 141 0.03 -2.03 -20.23
N HIS A 142 0.20 -2.34 -21.51
CA HIS A 142 1.06 -1.62 -22.42
C HIS A 142 0.49 -1.70 -23.83
N ALA A 143 0.17 -0.55 -24.43
CA ALA A 143 -0.59 -0.48 -25.69
C ALA A 143 -1.85 -1.36 -25.64
N ASP A 144 -2.05 -2.24 -26.61
CA ASP A 144 -3.20 -3.14 -26.70
C ASP A 144 -3.01 -4.46 -25.91
N ARG A 145 -1.94 -4.59 -25.14
CA ARG A 145 -1.61 -5.80 -24.40
C ARG A 145 -1.81 -5.61 -22.92
N SER A 146 -2.20 -6.69 -22.25
CA SER A 146 -2.29 -6.70 -20.80
C SER A 146 -1.88 -8.03 -20.20
N CYS A 147 -1.46 -8.03 -18.96
CA CYS A 147 -1.22 -9.24 -18.19
C CYS A 147 -1.60 -9.05 -16.72
N ARG A 148 -2.11 -10.10 -16.12
CA ARG A 148 -2.44 -10.11 -14.69
C ARG A 148 -1.19 -10.37 -13.85
N LEU A 149 -1.07 -9.64 -12.74
CA LEU A 149 0.00 -9.78 -11.77
C LEU A 149 -0.48 -10.59 -10.55
N SER A 150 0.42 -11.37 -9.96
CA SER A 150 0.20 -11.89 -8.61
C SER A 150 0.31 -10.75 -7.58
N GLY A 151 -0.22 -10.95 -6.37
CA GLY A 151 -0.19 -9.90 -5.33
C GLY A 151 1.22 -9.36 -5.05
N LYS A 152 2.23 -10.24 -5.00
CA LYS A 152 3.63 -9.82 -4.76
C LYS A 152 4.28 -9.13 -5.97
N GLU A 153 4.01 -9.61 -7.17
CA GLU A 153 4.44 -8.94 -8.40
C GLU A 153 3.84 -7.55 -8.54
N TYR A 154 2.55 -7.42 -8.20
CA TYR A 154 1.85 -6.13 -8.18
C TYR A 154 2.55 -5.16 -7.21
N GLN A 155 2.78 -5.56 -5.96
CA GLN A 155 3.40 -4.73 -4.93
C GLN A 155 4.82 -4.28 -5.30
N ILE A 156 5.64 -5.18 -5.86
CA ILE A 156 6.98 -4.85 -6.34
C ILE A 156 6.90 -3.82 -7.47
N LEU A 157 6.04 -4.05 -8.45
CA LEU A 157 5.92 -3.18 -9.61
C LEU A 157 5.31 -1.83 -9.24
N GLU A 158 4.36 -1.79 -8.30
CA GLU A 158 3.78 -0.56 -7.75
C GLU A 158 4.87 0.33 -7.15
N MET A 159 5.75 -0.22 -6.31
CA MET A 159 6.86 0.54 -5.73
C MET A 159 7.79 1.09 -6.80
N LEU A 160 8.16 0.27 -7.78
CA LEU A 160 9.06 0.66 -8.86
C LEU A 160 8.44 1.69 -9.81
N LEU A 161 7.14 1.61 -10.10
CA LEU A 161 6.41 2.58 -10.93
C LEU A 161 6.13 3.91 -10.21
N THR A 162 6.06 3.89 -8.88
CA THR A 162 5.88 5.11 -8.09
C THR A 162 7.15 5.98 -8.10
N THR A 163 8.31 5.34 -8.24
CA THR A 163 9.62 6.00 -8.25
C THR A 163 10.46 5.52 -9.45
N PRO A 164 10.06 5.84 -10.69
CA PRO A 164 10.82 5.44 -11.86
C PRO A 164 12.22 6.08 -11.84
N ASP A 165 13.22 5.34 -12.33
CA ASP A 165 14.64 5.71 -12.33
C ASP A 165 15.32 5.84 -10.96
N VAL A 166 14.58 5.61 -9.88
CA VAL A 166 15.14 5.59 -8.53
C VAL A 166 15.47 4.16 -8.10
N ILE A 167 16.67 3.97 -7.57
CA ILE A 167 17.09 2.67 -7.05
C ILE A 167 16.37 2.42 -5.72
N LEU A 168 15.60 1.35 -5.64
CA LEU A 168 14.98 0.88 -4.42
C LEU A 168 15.88 -0.19 -3.76
N PRO A 169 16.36 0.04 -2.55
CA PRO A 169 17.15 -0.93 -1.80
C PRO A 169 16.42 -2.26 -1.62
N THR A 170 17.16 -3.36 -1.72
CA THR A 170 16.59 -4.72 -1.63
C THR A 170 15.91 -4.97 -0.29
N ASP A 171 16.51 -4.54 0.81
CA ASP A 171 15.96 -4.61 2.16
C ASP A 171 14.66 -3.83 2.30
N LYS A 172 14.60 -2.63 1.72
CA LYS A 172 13.37 -1.81 1.68
C LYS A 172 12.24 -2.51 0.91
N LEU A 173 12.54 -3.14 -0.23
CA LEU A 173 11.57 -3.92 -0.99
C LEU A 173 11.06 -5.12 -0.17
N ILE A 174 11.96 -5.87 0.47
CA ILE A 174 11.60 -7.04 1.29
C ILE A 174 10.76 -6.60 2.48
N ALA A 175 11.21 -5.61 3.24
CA ALA A 175 10.50 -5.10 4.41
C ALA A 175 9.10 -4.59 4.05
N HIS A 176 8.97 -3.84 2.96
CA HIS A 176 7.67 -3.32 2.51
C HIS A 176 6.71 -4.42 2.04
N ILE A 177 7.20 -5.49 1.39
CA ILE A 177 6.37 -6.50 0.73
C ILE A 177 6.07 -7.71 1.61
N TRP A 178 6.95 -8.04 2.56
CA TRP A 178 6.80 -9.21 3.45
C TRP A 178 6.81 -8.88 4.94
N GLY A 179 7.13 -7.64 5.31
CA GLY A 179 7.28 -7.20 6.70
C GLY A 179 8.71 -7.33 7.22
N TRP A 180 9.01 -6.57 8.29
CA TRP A 180 10.36 -6.49 8.89
C TRP A 180 10.83 -7.81 9.51
N ASP A 181 9.90 -8.59 10.09
CA ASP A 181 10.21 -9.87 10.75
C ASP A 181 10.18 -11.06 9.79
N SER A 182 10.07 -10.81 8.49
CA SER A 182 10.03 -11.89 7.52
C SER A 182 11.41 -12.48 7.27
N ASN A 183 11.61 -13.76 7.61
CA ASN A 183 12.80 -14.54 7.22
C ASN A 183 12.81 -14.87 5.71
N ILE A 184 12.39 -13.92 4.88
CA ILE A 184 12.34 -14.10 3.43
C ILE A 184 13.75 -13.96 2.85
N SER A 185 14.18 -14.99 2.12
CA SER A 185 15.46 -14.93 1.42
C SER A 185 15.41 -14.01 0.20
N MET A 186 16.55 -13.43 -0.16
CA MET A 186 16.71 -12.64 -1.40
C MET A 186 16.28 -13.45 -2.64
N ASN A 187 16.38 -14.78 -2.60
CA ASN A 187 15.94 -15.64 -3.69
C ASN A 187 14.44 -15.52 -3.97
N THR A 188 13.62 -15.32 -2.94
CA THR A 188 12.17 -15.13 -3.10
C THR A 188 11.85 -13.85 -3.89
N LEU A 189 12.48 -12.73 -3.54
CA LEU A 189 12.35 -11.49 -4.30
C LEU A 189 12.84 -11.67 -5.74
N TRP A 190 13.98 -12.33 -5.92
CA TRP A 190 14.55 -12.59 -7.26
C TRP A 190 13.60 -13.36 -8.17
N VAL A 191 12.88 -14.36 -7.65
CA VAL A 191 11.86 -15.12 -8.42
C VAL A 191 10.74 -14.20 -8.92
N HIS A 192 10.21 -13.32 -8.06
CA HIS A 192 9.16 -12.38 -8.46
C HIS A 192 9.68 -11.35 -9.48
N ILE A 193 10.88 -10.82 -9.29
CA ILE A 193 11.53 -9.93 -10.26
C ILE A 193 11.72 -10.61 -11.61
N SER A 194 12.15 -11.88 -11.61
CA SER A 194 12.31 -12.65 -12.84
C SER A 194 10.98 -12.84 -13.59
N ASN A 195 9.91 -13.13 -12.87
CA ASN A 195 8.58 -13.23 -13.44
C ASN A 195 8.07 -11.89 -13.99
N LEU A 196 8.32 -10.79 -13.28
CA LEU A 196 7.98 -9.45 -13.75
C LEU A 196 8.74 -9.10 -15.04
N ARG A 197 10.03 -9.39 -15.12
CA ARG A 197 10.82 -9.18 -16.35
C ARG A 197 10.24 -9.96 -17.54
N LYS A 198 9.83 -11.21 -17.33
CA LYS A 198 9.17 -12.01 -18.38
C LYS A 198 7.87 -11.36 -18.83
N LYS A 199 7.03 -10.88 -17.92
CA LYS A 199 5.78 -10.20 -18.22
C LYS A 199 6.00 -8.88 -18.96
N LEU A 200 6.97 -8.06 -18.55
CA LEU A 200 7.37 -6.85 -19.27
C LEU A 200 7.81 -7.16 -20.70
N SER A 201 8.62 -8.20 -20.89
CA SER A 201 9.03 -8.66 -22.22
C SER A 201 7.86 -9.15 -23.06
N GLN A 202 6.93 -9.92 -22.50
CA GLN A 202 5.71 -10.38 -23.19
C GLN A 202 4.80 -9.22 -23.63
N LEU A 203 4.73 -8.16 -22.84
CA LEU A 203 4.02 -6.92 -23.18
C LEU A 203 4.79 -6.06 -24.18
N GLN A 204 6.03 -6.41 -24.52
CA GLN A 204 6.94 -5.55 -25.32
C GLN A 204 7.08 -4.16 -24.70
N ALA A 205 7.15 -4.11 -23.37
CA ALA A 205 7.25 -2.86 -22.64
C ALA A 205 8.59 -2.16 -22.92
N PRO A 206 8.60 -0.83 -23.13
CA PRO A 206 9.82 -0.07 -23.33
C PRO A 206 10.53 0.22 -21.98
N ALA A 207 10.43 -0.69 -21.03
CA ALA A 207 11.04 -0.60 -19.71
C ALA A 207 11.47 -1.98 -19.19
N THR A 208 12.48 -1.97 -18.37
CA THR A 208 12.98 -3.20 -17.69
C THR A 208 13.35 -2.94 -16.23
N ILE A 209 13.29 -3.97 -15.40
CA ILE A 209 13.77 -3.92 -14.03
C ILE A 209 15.25 -4.31 -14.01
N ARG A 210 16.13 -3.36 -13.69
CA ARG A 210 17.56 -3.60 -13.60
C ARG A 210 17.97 -3.80 -12.14
N PHE A 211 18.89 -4.73 -11.92
CA PHE A 211 19.59 -4.87 -10.64
C PHE A 211 20.84 -4.00 -10.65
N VAL A 212 21.00 -3.17 -9.64
CA VAL A 212 22.21 -2.37 -9.41
C VAL A 212 22.95 -3.02 -8.24
N HIS A 213 24.15 -3.54 -8.52
CA HIS A 213 24.93 -4.29 -7.54
C HIS A 213 25.13 -3.46 -6.25
N SER A 214 24.96 -4.11 -5.11
CA SER A 214 25.04 -3.51 -3.76
C SER A 214 24.06 -2.37 -3.46
N ALA A 215 23.13 -2.03 -4.36
CA ALA A 215 22.19 -0.92 -4.19
C ALA A 215 20.71 -1.38 -4.22
N GLY A 216 20.31 -2.26 -5.17
CA GLY A 216 18.93 -2.71 -5.24
C GLY A 216 18.38 -2.83 -6.66
N TYR A 217 17.11 -2.53 -6.83
CA TYR A 217 16.41 -2.63 -8.11
C TYR A 217 15.87 -1.29 -8.56
N VAL A 218 15.81 -1.10 -9.88
CA VAL A 218 15.29 0.12 -10.51
C VAL A 218 14.49 -0.25 -11.76
N LEU A 219 13.36 0.42 -11.97
CA LEU A 219 12.63 0.37 -13.24
C LEU A 219 13.16 1.49 -14.14
N GLN A 220 13.65 1.14 -15.31
CA GLN A 220 14.22 2.08 -16.29
C GLN A 220 13.66 1.85 -17.67
N GLY A 221 13.54 2.93 -18.45
CA GLY A 221 13.25 2.83 -19.87
C GLY A 221 14.36 2.07 -20.61
N THR A 222 13.97 1.18 -21.52
CA THR A 222 14.90 0.58 -22.48
C THR A 222 15.12 1.62 -23.57
N THR A 223 16.28 2.30 -23.55
CA THR A 223 16.71 3.12 -24.67
C THR A 223 16.83 2.20 -25.89
N GLN A 224 16.00 2.38 -26.92
CA GLN A 224 16.28 1.76 -28.20
C GLN A 224 17.63 2.32 -28.65
N PRO A 225 18.60 1.49 -29.08
CA PRO A 225 19.77 2.03 -29.75
C PRO A 225 19.27 2.81 -30.97
N GLU A 226 19.59 4.11 -31.03
CA GLU A 226 19.40 4.92 -32.20
C GLU A 226 19.95 4.12 -33.37
N GLN A 227 19.10 3.82 -34.34
CA GLN A 227 19.55 3.36 -35.65
C GLN A 227 20.40 4.49 -36.22
N SER A 228 21.69 4.33 -36.13
CA SER A 228 22.64 5.18 -36.82
C SER A 228 22.27 5.14 -38.28
N SER A 229 21.59 6.18 -38.75
CA SER A 229 21.39 6.47 -40.17
C SER A 229 22.76 6.78 -40.76
N ASN A 230 23.41 5.75 -41.31
CA ASN A 230 24.52 5.94 -42.19
C ASN A 230 23.95 6.46 -43.50
N GLN A 231 24.18 7.72 -43.77
CA GLN A 231 24.26 8.29 -45.12
C GLN A 231 25.71 8.51 -45.49
#